data_b9b299798a6cbe9d1fd61ceba98b338a
#
_entry.id   b9b299798a6cbe9d1fd61ceba98b338a
#
_cell.length_a   1.000
_cell.length_b   1.000
_cell.length_c   1.000
_cell.angle_alpha   90.00
_cell.angle_beta   90.00
_cell.angle_gamma   90.00
#
_symmetry.space_group_name_H-M   'P 1'
#
loop_
_entity.id
_entity.type
_entity.pdbx_description
1 polymer ?
#
loop_
_entity_poly.entity_id
_entity_poly.type
_entity_poly.pdbx_seq_one_letter_code
_entity_poly.pdbx_strand_id
1 'polypeptide(L)'
;LFFLFVFSVTVGFAQSFSGDKLFISVDGGKGVLFGKSNLSPFGVNYRGEYNGGLTCNVKALYRIDKFWVAGLKFNLSGTSANYTIDDKTNVADNVELWYLGPQLGFKIPITERTLISCVLGAGYLHYRDEGRSNSEFKCTSGALAGNMDFLVEYKLTDHLAVNGGFSVLSGDFKKIEMTADEKKETLRPNKLDRLYMRRLDF
;
A
#
# COMPACT_ATOMS: atom_id res chain seq x y z
N LEU A 1 22.95 17.65 0.96
CA LEU A 1 21.68 16.97 0.73
C LEU A 1 21.46 15.93 1.86
N PHE A 2 20.87 16.36 2.99
CA PHE A 2 20.57 15.49 4.12
C PHE A 2 19.32 14.67 3.78
N PHE A 3 19.48 13.37 3.56
CA PHE A 3 18.38 12.41 3.63
C PHE A 3 18.01 12.23 5.11
N LEU A 4 16.98 12.92 5.53
CA LEU A 4 16.31 12.62 6.79
C LEU A 4 15.53 11.33 6.57
N PHE A 5 16.11 10.19 6.93
CA PHE A 5 15.36 8.95 7.13
C PHE A 5 14.47 9.14 8.36
N VAL A 6 13.23 9.48 8.11
CA VAL A 6 12.20 9.39 9.16
C VAL A 6 11.92 7.90 9.35
N PHE A 7 12.57 7.29 10.32
CA PHE A 7 12.19 5.99 10.82
C PHE A 7 10.80 6.12 11.46
N SER A 8 9.77 5.76 10.73
CA SER A 8 8.49 5.47 11.36
C SER A 8 8.66 4.12 12.07
N VAL A 9 8.66 4.15 13.39
CA VAL A 9 8.64 2.94 14.21
C VAL A 9 7.26 2.32 14.05
N THR A 10 7.17 1.30 13.21
CA THR A 10 5.99 0.47 13.13
C THR A 10 6.09 -0.59 14.23
N VAL A 11 5.17 -0.55 15.18
CA VAL A 11 5.07 -1.59 16.20
C VAL A 11 4.35 -2.77 15.56
N GLY A 12 5.11 -3.76 15.14
CA GLY A 12 4.57 -5.02 14.64
C GLY A 12 4.51 -6.05 15.78
N PHE A 13 3.36 -6.65 15.97
CA PHE A 13 3.22 -7.82 16.83
C PHE A 13 3.41 -9.06 15.96
N ALA A 14 4.58 -9.69 16.05
CA ALA A 14 4.78 -11.00 15.45
C ALA A 14 4.54 -12.06 16.52
N GLN A 15 3.43 -12.79 16.41
CA GLN A 15 3.15 -13.93 17.27
C GLN A 15 3.63 -15.21 16.59
N SER A 16 4.61 -15.88 17.18
CA SER A 16 5.02 -17.23 16.79
C SER A 16 4.10 -18.22 17.51
N PHE A 17 3.21 -18.89 16.78
CA PHE A 17 2.47 -20.03 17.33
C PHE A 17 3.38 -21.27 17.40
N SER A 18 3.19 -22.07 18.43
CA SER A 18 3.99 -23.23 18.84
C SER A 18 4.47 -24.08 17.65
N GLY A 19 5.77 -24.02 17.37
CA GLY A 19 6.41 -24.75 16.29
C GLY A 19 7.31 -23.91 15.40
N ASP A 20 7.59 -22.65 15.71
CA ASP A 20 8.51 -21.72 15.02
C ASP A 20 8.24 -21.50 13.51
N LYS A 21 7.08 -21.89 13.01
CA LYS A 21 6.81 -21.89 11.57
C LYS A 21 5.87 -20.80 11.11
N LEU A 22 4.97 -20.32 11.95
CA LEU A 22 3.98 -19.30 11.57
C LEU A 22 4.34 -17.95 12.17
N PHE A 23 4.43 -16.93 11.33
CA PHE A 23 4.65 -15.54 11.70
C PHE A 23 3.44 -14.71 11.31
N ILE A 24 2.85 -14.02 12.27
CA ILE A 24 1.78 -13.05 12.02
C ILE A 24 2.32 -11.68 12.41
N SER A 25 2.23 -10.71 11.50
CA SER A 25 2.61 -9.33 11.79
C SER A 25 1.48 -8.37 11.43
N VAL A 26 1.38 -7.31 12.21
CA VAL A 26 0.54 -6.15 11.95
C VAL A 26 1.44 -4.94 11.97
N ASP A 27 1.50 -4.22 10.88
CA ASP A 27 2.35 -3.04 10.72
C ASP A 27 1.47 -1.84 10.39
N GLY A 28 1.81 -0.68 10.91
CA GLY A 28 1.21 0.59 10.52
C GLY A 28 2.29 1.58 10.11
N GLY A 29 1.97 2.47 9.19
CA GLY A 29 2.97 3.43 8.72
C GLY A 29 2.39 4.54 7.87
N LYS A 30 3.26 5.29 7.21
CA LYS A 30 2.90 6.32 6.25
C LYS A 30 3.21 5.84 4.84
N GLY A 31 2.22 5.91 3.96
CA GLY A 31 2.36 5.60 2.54
C GLY A 31 2.52 6.87 1.72
N VAL A 32 3.46 6.87 0.77
CA VAL A 32 3.66 7.95 -0.20
C VAL A 32 3.34 7.43 -1.59
N LEU A 33 2.42 8.10 -2.27
CA LEU A 33 2.04 7.77 -3.64
C LEU A 33 3.04 8.35 -4.64
N PHE A 34 3.60 7.49 -5.48
CA PHE A 34 4.44 7.88 -6.61
C PHE A 34 3.70 7.50 -7.89
N GLY A 35 3.00 8.40 -8.48
CA GLY A 35 2.31 8.13 -9.73
C GLY A 35 2.14 9.41 -10.51
N LYS A 36 2.30 9.34 -11.82
CA LYS A 36 1.66 10.31 -12.69
C LYS A 36 0.30 9.73 -13.02
N SER A 37 -0.75 10.32 -12.53
CA SER A 37 -2.09 10.04 -13.01
C SER A 37 -2.52 11.21 -13.87
N ASN A 38 -2.65 10.98 -15.14
CA ASN A 38 -3.35 11.93 -16.02
C ASN A 38 -4.88 11.73 -15.94
N LEU A 39 -5.33 10.83 -15.09
CA LEU A 39 -6.73 10.43 -14.94
C LEU A 39 -7.47 11.16 -13.84
N SER A 40 -6.87 12.10 -13.18
CA SER A 40 -7.69 13.02 -12.45
C SER A 40 -8.61 13.67 -13.48
N PRO A 41 -9.95 13.56 -13.37
CA PRO A 41 -10.86 14.24 -14.26
C PRO A 41 -10.63 15.76 -14.29
N PHE A 42 -9.77 16.25 -13.41
CA PHE A 42 -9.46 17.65 -13.19
C PHE A 42 -7.96 17.99 -13.37
N GLY A 43 -7.13 17.07 -13.90
CA GLY A 43 -5.72 17.32 -14.17
C GLY A 43 -4.83 17.38 -12.91
N VAL A 44 -5.32 16.94 -11.76
CA VAL A 44 -4.60 16.99 -10.48
C VAL A 44 -3.45 16.00 -10.44
N ASN A 45 -2.30 16.45 -10.01
CA ASN A 45 -1.10 15.63 -9.92
C ASN A 45 -1.06 14.94 -8.54
N TYR A 46 -1.27 13.62 -8.47
CA TYR A 46 -1.22 12.83 -7.22
C TYR A 46 0.03 13.09 -6.37
N ARG A 47 1.12 13.51 -6.97
CA ARG A 47 2.38 13.75 -6.28
C ARG A 47 2.40 15.05 -5.47
N GLY A 48 1.59 16.03 -5.81
CA GLY A 48 1.56 17.33 -5.14
C GLY A 48 0.49 17.44 -4.05
N GLU A 49 -0.68 16.90 -4.34
CA GLU A 49 -1.88 17.12 -3.54
C GLU A 49 -2.11 16.00 -2.50
N TYR A 50 -1.72 14.74 -2.83
CA TYR A 50 -1.87 13.60 -1.93
C TYR A 50 -0.57 13.29 -1.18
N ASN A 51 -0.23 14.13 -0.22
CA ASN A 51 1.00 14.08 0.57
C ASN A 51 1.02 12.95 1.60
N GLY A 52 0.84 11.72 1.15
CA GLY A 52 0.94 10.52 1.95
C GLY A 52 -0.29 10.23 2.80
N GLY A 53 -0.64 8.98 2.86
CA GLY A 53 -1.72 8.46 3.65
C GLY A 53 -1.25 7.56 4.77
N LEU A 54 -2.17 7.14 5.62
CA LEU A 54 -1.92 6.08 6.58
C LEU A 54 -2.02 4.73 5.88
N THR A 55 -1.17 3.80 6.28
CA THR A 55 -1.20 2.42 5.81
C THR A 55 -1.22 1.46 6.97
N CYS A 56 -1.92 0.34 6.79
CA CYS A 56 -1.94 -0.78 7.71
C CYS A 56 -1.71 -2.07 6.92
N ASN A 57 -0.80 -2.90 7.39
CA ASN A 57 -0.51 -4.20 6.80
C ASN A 57 -0.78 -5.31 7.81
N VAL A 58 -1.36 -6.40 7.33
CA VAL A 58 -1.46 -7.66 8.06
C VAL A 58 -0.80 -8.73 7.20
N LYS A 59 0.16 -9.44 7.76
CA LYS A 59 0.89 -10.52 7.08
C LYS A 59 0.83 -11.80 7.89
N ALA A 60 0.62 -12.91 7.22
CA ALA A 60 0.74 -14.24 7.78
C ALA A 60 1.72 -15.03 6.91
N LEU A 61 2.91 -15.32 7.45
CA LEU A 61 3.98 -16.01 6.73
C LEU A 61 4.26 -17.35 7.41
N TYR A 62 4.33 -18.40 6.62
CA TYR A 62 4.71 -19.74 7.06
C TYR A 62 6.15 -20.03 6.62
N ARG A 63 6.99 -20.51 7.53
CA ARG A 63 8.36 -20.94 7.25
C ARG A 63 8.34 -22.30 6.56
N ILE A 64 8.75 -22.34 5.30
CA ILE A 64 8.86 -23.56 4.51
C ILE A 64 10.13 -24.29 4.86
N ASP A 65 11.25 -23.56 4.93
CA ASP A 65 12.58 -24.08 5.21
C ASP A 65 13.35 -23.06 6.07
N LYS A 66 14.63 -23.33 6.32
CA LYS A 66 15.52 -22.50 7.16
C LYS A 66 15.44 -21.00 6.84
N PHE A 67 15.29 -20.66 5.56
CA PHE A 67 15.28 -19.28 5.08
C PHE A 67 13.99 -18.89 4.35
N TRP A 68 13.33 -19.84 3.69
CA TRP A 68 12.18 -19.56 2.84
C TRP A 68 10.88 -19.43 3.64
N VAL A 69 10.13 -18.40 3.29
CA VAL A 69 8.79 -18.13 3.84
C VAL A 69 7.81 -17.91 2.72
N ALA A 70 6.59 -18.42 2.89
CA ALA A 70 5.47 -18.13 2.00
C ALA A 70 4.23 -17.78 2.84
N GLY A 71 3.33 -17.00 2.27
CA GLY A 71 2.13 -16.62 3.00
C GLY A 71 1.23 -15.65 2.26
N LEU A 72 0.51 -14.85 3.02
CA LEU A 72 -0.45 -13.87 2.53
C LEU A 72 -0.19 -12.50 3.14
N LYS A 73 -0.44 -11.46 2.38
CA LYS A 73 -0.46 -10.07 2.82
C LYS A 73 -1.80 -9.45 2.49
N PHE A 74 -2.38 -8.78 3.48
CA PHE A 74 -3.43 -7.79 3.32
C PHE A 74 -2.86 -6.41 3.65
N ASN A 75 -3.14 -5.42 2.82
CA ASN A 75 -2.78 -4.03 3.06
C ASN A 75 -4.00 -3.16 2.84
N LEU A 76 -4.20 -2.21 3.73
CA LEU A 76 -5.19 -1.14 3.63
C LEU A 76 -4.49 0.19 3.75
N SER A 77 -4.83 1.13 2.89
CA SER A 77 -4.33 2.50 3.00
C SER A 77 -5.37 3.52 2.56
N GLY A 78 -5.36 4.66 3.25
CA GLY A 78 -6.22 5.79 2.95
C GLY A 78 -5.42 7.08 2.91
N THR A 79 -5.75 7.94 1.96
CA THR A 79 -5.24 9.32 1.86
C THR A 79 -6.37 10.24 1.49
N SER A 80 -6.30 11.48 1.96
CA SER A 80 -7.26 12.52 1.60
C SER A 80 -6.53 13.78 1.15
N ALA A 81 -7.13 14.48 0.21
CA ALA A 81 -6.63 15.75 -0.28
C ALA A 81 -7.77 16.77 -0.36
N ASN A 82 -7.43 18.02 -0.10
CA ASN A 82 -8.31 19.16 -0.36
C ASN A 82 -7.57 20.07 -1.32
N TYR A 83 -8.16 20.33 -2.46
CA TYR A 83 -7.58 21.21 -3.49
C TYR A 83 -8.64 22.06 -4.16
N THR A 84 -8.20 23.12 -4.80
CA THR A 84 -9.10 24.05 -5.51
C THR A 84 -8.85 23.95 -7.00
N ILE A 85 -9.94 23.80 -7.76
CA ILE A 85 -9.91 23.80 -9.22
C ILE A 85 -10.34 25.21 -9.68
N ASP A 86 -9.57 25.78 -10.63
CA ASP A 86 -9.85 27.08 -11.26
C ASP A 86 -10.09 28.22 -10.25
N ASP A 87 -9.37 28.19 -9.12
CA ASP A 87 -9.44 29.17 -8.02
C ASP A 87 -10.87 29.42 -7.44
N LYS A 88 -11.82 28.58 -7.78
CA LYS A 88 -13.25 28.76 -7.39
C LYS A 88 -13.91 27.52 -6.79
N THR A 89 -13.48 26.34 -7.16
CA THR A 89 -14.16 25.11 -6.77
C THR A 89 -13.29 24.28 -5.81
N ASN A 90 -13.69 24.22 -4.55
CA ASN A 90 -13.03 23.38 -3.57
C ASN A 90 -13.47 21.92 -3.77
N VAL A 91 -12.51 21.01 -3.85
CA VAL A 91 -12.72 19.56 -3.92
C VAL A 91 -12.10 18.93 -2.70
N ALA A 92 -12.92 18.15 -1.99
CA ALA A 92 -12.47 17.23 -0.97
C ALA A 92 -12.47 15.82 -1.56
N ASP A 93 -11.36 15.15 -1.48
CA ASP A 93 -11.13 13.87 -2.15
C ASP A 93 -10.51 12.85 -1.20
N ASN A 94 -11.02 11.61 -1.23
CA ASN A 94 -10.58 10.51 -0.40
C ASN A 94 -10.26 9.30 -1.28
N VAL A 95 -9.00 8.91 -1.24
CA VAL A 95 -8.50 7.72 -1.95
C VAL A 95 -8.26 6.59 -0.95
N GLU A 96 -8.88 5.46 -1.20
CA GLU A 96 -8.71 4.23 -0.46
C GLU A 96 -8.14 3.14 -1.38
N LEU A 97 -7.15 2.43 -0.86
CA LEU A 97 -6.51 1.31 -1.54
C LEU A 97 -6.49 0.12 -0.63
N TRP A 98 -6.86 -1.06 -1.13
CA TRP A 98 -6.57 -2.30 -0.45
C TRP A 98 -5.95 -3.33 -1.39
N TYR A 99 -5.03 -4.10 -0.85
CA TYR A 99 -4.32 -5.15 -1.56
C TYR A 99 -4.44 -6.47 -0.79
N LEU A 100 -4.64 -7.55 -1.54
CA LEU A 100 -4.58 -8.91 -1.02
C LEU A 100 -3.80 -9.79 -2.00
N GLY A 101 -2.79 -10.48 -1.51
CA GLY A 101 -1.99 -11.35 -2.37
C GLY A 101 -1.10 -12.32 -1.62
N PRO A 102 -0.78 -13.46 -2.26
CA PRO A 102 0.25 -14.37 -1.81
C PRO A 102 1.62 -13.70 -1.86
N GLN A 103 2.48 -14.16 -0.95
CA GLN A 103 3.86 -13.71 -0.83
C GLN A 103 4.81 -14.90 -0.74
N LEU A 104 6.01 -14.74 -1.30
CA LEU A 104 7.12 -15.66 -1.19
C LEU A 104 8.41 -14.86 -1.00
N GLY A 105 9.29 -15.33 -0.16
CA GLY A 105 10.56 -14.65 0.08
C GLY A 105 11.43 -15.38 1.07
N PHE A 106 12.36 -14.64 1.65
CA PHE A 106 13.29 -15.19 2.62
C PHE A 106 13.35 -14.35 3.89
N LYS A 107 13.66 -15.03 4.98
CA LYS A 107 13.85 -14.47 6.30
C LYS A 107 15.15 -15.02 6.88
N ILE A 108 16.15 -14.16 7.03
CA ILE A 108 17.52 -14.53 7.38
C ILE A 108 17.84 -14.01 8.79
N PRO A 109 18.24 -14.86 9.73
CA PRO A 109 18.77 -14.43 11.00
C PRO A 109 20.17 -13.83 10.81
N ILE A 110 20.35 -12.58 11.22
CA ILE A 110 21.66 -11.90 11.23
C ILE A 110 22.33 -12.10 12.58
N THR A 111 21.52 -12.06 13.64
CA THR A 111 21.95 -12.41 15.00
C THR A 111 20.87 -13.31 15.63
N GLU A 112 21.07 -13.75 16.86
CA GLU A 112 20.04 -14.50 17.61
C GLU A 112 18.72 -13.73 17.75
N ARG A 113 18.79 -12.38 17.77
CA ARG A 113 17.63 -11.50 17.97
C ARG A 113 17.23 -10.73 16.74
N THR A 114 18.09 -10.58 15.74
CA THR A 114 17.82 -9.74 14.56
C THR A 114 17.62 -10.60 13.33
N LEU A 115 16.52 -10.35 12.62
CA LEU A 115 16.20 -11.00 11.34
C LEU A 115 16.00 -9.94 10.27
N ILE A 116 16.41 -10.25 9.05
CA ILE A 116 16.08 -9.47 7.85
C ILE A 116 15.16 -10.31 6.99
N SER A 117 14.09 -9.72 6.49
CA SER A 117 13.20 -10.37 5.53
C SER A 117 13.07 -9.54 4.26
N CYS A 118 13.03 -10.25 3.13
CA CYS A 118 12.68 -9.70 1.84
C CYS A 118 11.66 -10.62 1.20
N VAL A 119 10.46 -10.09 0.95
CA VAL A 119 9.32 -10.87 0.51
C VAL A 119 8.70 -10.20 -0.70
N LEU A 120 8.47 -10.98 -1.75
CA LEU A 120 7.80 -10.55 -2.97
C LEU A 120 6.40 -11.13 -3.01
N GLY A 121 5.47 -10.38 -3.56
CA GLY A 121 4.09 -10.81 -3.73
C GLY A 121 3.48 -10.33 -5.03
N ALA A 122 2.44 -11.02 -5.46
CA ALA A 122 1.57 -10.58 -6.54
C ALA A 122 0.13 -10.85 -6.12
N GLY A 123 -0.76 -9.88 -6.33
CA GLY A 123 -2.12 -10.01 -5.83
C GLY A 123 -3.08 -9.00 -6.46
N TYR A 124 -4.26 -8.93 -5.89
CA TYR A 124 -5.29 -8.00 -6.32
C TYR A 124 -5.18 -6.69 -5.54
N LEU A 125 -5.16 -5.59 -6.27
CA LEU A 125 -5.21 -4.23 -5.75
C LEU A 125 -6.55 -3.60 -6.16
N HIS A 126 -7.28 -3.12 -5.17
CA HIS A 126 -8.49 -2.35 -5.36
C HIS A 126 -8.24 -0.88 -5.07
N TYR A 127 -8.80 -0.03 -5.92
CA TYR A 127 -8.77 1.41 -5.81
C TYR A 127 -10.20 1.94 -5.69
N ARG A 128 -10.42 2.81 -4.75
CA ARG A 128 -11.65 3.58 -4.56
C ARG A 128 -11.28 5.03 -4.29
N ASP A 129 -11.93 5.90 -5.01
CA ASP A 129 -11.72 7.33 -4.95
C ASP A 129 -13.11 7.99 -4.87
N GLU A 130 -13.34 8.75 -3.81
CA GLU A 130 -14.60 9.43 -3.56
C GLU A 130 -14.32 10.91 -3.33
N GLY A 131 -14.76 11.71 -4.28
CA GLY A 131 -14.61 13.16 -4.23
C GLY A 131 -15.95 13.88 -4.17
N ARG A 132 -15.90 15.02 -3.52
CA ARG A 132 -17.04 15.92 -3.39
C ARG A 132 -16.63 17.33 -3.80
N SER A 133 -17.37 17.85 -4.77
CA SER A 133 -17.28 19.22 -5.23
C SER A 133 -18.72 19.80 -5.26
N ASN A 134 -19.19 20.27 -6.39
CA ASN A 134 -20.59 20.64 -6.61
C ASN A 134 -21.50 19.40 -6.73
N SER A 135 -20.94 18.27 -7.13
CA SER A 135 -21.57 16.94 -7.14
C SER A 135 -20.63 15.90 -6.53
N GLU A 136 -21.19 14.77 -6.09
CA GLU A 136 -20.43 13.64 -5.59
C GLU A 136 -20.02 12.75 -6.76
N PHE A 137 -18.74 12.36 -6.78
CA PHE A 137 -18.27 11.36 -7.72
C PHE A 137 -17.55 10.22 -7.01
N LYS A 138 -17.62 9.05 -7.60
CA LYS A 138 -16.98 7.86 -7.11
C LYS A 138 -16.31 7.14 -8.26
N CYS A 139 -15.01 6.87 -8.12
CA CYS A 139 -14.24 6.08 -9.04
C CYS A 139 -13.80 4.78 -8.36
N THR A 140 -13.98 3.65 -9.03
CA THR A 140 -13.51 2.36 -8.54
C THR A 140 -12.76 1.62 -9.63
N SER A 141 -11.73 0.92 -9.23
CA SER A 141 -10.93 0.11 -10.16
C SER A 141 -10.28 -1.07 -9.46
N GLY A 142 -9.95 -2.11 -10.22
CA GLY A 142 -9.19 -3.26 -9.76
C GLY A 142 -8.07 -3.60 -10.71
N ALA A 143 -6.94 -4.01 -10.15
CA ALA A 143 -5.76 -4.37 -10.92
C ALA A 143 -4.99 -5.55 -10.31
N LEU A 144 -4.22 -6.24 -11.13
CA LEU A 144 -3.13 -7.06 -10.64
C LEU A 144 -1.98 -6.14 -10.22
N ALA A 145 -1.43 -6.38 -9.03
CA ALA A 145 -0.35 -5.59 -8.48
C ALA A 145 0.78 -6.47 -7.96
N GLY A 146 2.00 -5.97 -8.08
CA GLY A 146 3.18 -6.52 -7.43
C GLY A 146 3.47 -5.81 -6.12
N ASN A 147 3.99 -6.55 -5.17
CA ASN A 147 4.41 -6.05 -3.86
C ASN A 147 5.80 -6.55 -3.52
N MET A 148 6.60 -5.71 -2.85
CA MET A 148 7.89 -6.08 -2.27
C MET A 148 7.98 -5.47 -0.88
N ASP A 149 8.27 -6.30 0.12
CA ASP A 149 8.52 -5.88 1.49
C ASP A 149 9.97 -6.14 1.87
N PHE A 150 10.61 -5.17 2.49
CA PHE A 150 11.91 -5.31 3.12
C PHE A 150 11.78 -4.87 4.58
N LEU A 151 12.04 -5.80 5.51
CA LEU A 151 11.85 -5.59 6.94
C LEU A 151 13.07 -6.04 7.73
N VAL A 152 13.39 -5.29 8.75
CA VAL A 152 14.30 -5.66 9.82
C VAL A 152 13.46 -5.93 11.07
N GLU A 153 13.59 -7.09 11.66
CA GLU A 153 12.85 -7.51 12.84
C GLU A 153 13.80 -7.70 14.01
N TYR A 154 13.42 -7.23 15.19
CA TYR A 154 14.16 -7.43 16.42
C TYR A 154 13.28 -8.18 17.42
N LYS A 155 13.69 -9.37 17.82
CA LYS A 155 13.02 -10.20 18.82
C LYS A 155 13.17 -9.58 20.21
N LEU A 156 12.06 -9.27 20.84
CA LEU A 156 12.00 -8.85 22.24
C LEU A 156 11.94 -10.08 23.16
N THR A 157 11.16 -11.08 22.74
CA THR A 157 11.03 -12.39 23.38
C THR A 157 10.99 -13.48 22.30
N ASP A 158 10.83 -14.73 22.69
CA ASP A 158 10.68 -15.86 21.74
C ASP A 158 9.41 -15.74 20.88
N HIS A 159 8.40 -14.99 21.35
CA HIS A 159 7.09 -14.86 20.70
C HIS A 159 6.75 -13.44 20.24
N LEU A 160 7.54 -12.45 20.60
CA LEU A 160 7.28 -11.05 20.30
C LEU A 160 8.50 -10.42 19.63
N ALA A 161 8.25 -9.73 18.52
CA ALA A 161 9.26 -8.95 17.83
C ALA A 161 8.69 -7.57 17.44
N VAL A 162 9.56 -6.59 17.33
CA VAL A 162 9.27 -5.32 16.66
C VAL A 162 9.94 -5.34 15.29
N ASN A 163 9.31 -4.72 14.32
CA ASN A 163 9.85 -4.63 12.98
C ASN A 163 9.82 -3.20 12.45
N GLY A 164 10.67 -2.91 11.49
CA GLY A 164 10.71 -1.67 10.75
C GLY A 164 11.26 -1.91 9.36
N GLY A 165 10.82 -1.14 8.39
CA GLY A 165 11.27 -1.29 7.02
C GLY A 165 10.41 -0.54 6.03
N PHE A 166 10.40 -0.99 4.79
CA PHE A 166 9.60 -0.39 3.74
C PHE A 166 8.90 -1.45 2.88
N SER A 167 7.78 -1.02 2.29
CA SER A 167 6.99 -1.81 1.36
C SER A 167 6.77 -1.02 0.07
N VAL A 168 6.96 -1.66 -1.07
CA VAL A 168 6.64 -1.10 -2.39
C VAL A 168 5.44 -1.84 -2.94
N LEU A 169 4.42 -1.11 -3.38
CA LEU A 169 3.25 -1.64 -4.06
C LEU A 169 3.11 -0.98 -5.43
N SER A 170 2.92 -1.78 -6.48
CA SER A 170 2.79 -1.28 -7.85
C SER A 170 1.69 -2.01 -8.60
N GLY A 171 0.74 -1.27 -9.17
CA GLY A 171 -0.36 -1.80 -9.99
C GLY A 171 -0.72 -0.89 -11.16
N ASP A 172 -1.28 -1.48 -12.22
CA ASP A 172 -1.71 -0.81 -13.46
C ASP A 172 -3.22 -1.01 -13.66
N PHE A 173 -3.98 0.07 -13.52
CA PHE A 173 -5.43 0.05 -13.67
C PHE A 173 -5.82 0.30 -15.12
N LYS A 174 -6.42 -0.72 -15.76
CA LYS A 174 -6.82 -0.69 -17.17
C LYS A 174 -8.27 -0.30 -17.40
N LYS A 175 -9.08 -0.33 -16.35
CA LYS A 175 -10.51 -0.04 -16.39
C LYS A 175 -10.88 0.71 -15.14
N ILE A 176 -11.58 1.82 -15.27
CA ILE A 176 -12.07 2.63 -14.16
C ILE A 176 -13.58 2.77 -14.33
N GLU A 177 -14.32 2.45 -13.29
CA GLU A 177 -15.75 2.66 -13.20
C GLU A 177 -15.99 3.96 -12.45
N MET A 178 -16.57 4.94 -13.13
CA MET A 178 -16.92 6.24 -12.58
C MET A 178 -18.44 6.32 -12.40
N THR A 179 -18.86 6.78 -11.25
CA THR A 179 -20.27 7.07 -10.96
C THR A 179 -20.35 8.54 -10.54
N ALA A 180 -21.13 9.33 -11.25
CA ALA A 180 -21.43 10.72 -10.95
C ALA A 180 -22.92 10.97 -11.19
N ASP A 181 -23.60 11.61 -10.27
CA ASP A 181 -25.04 11.94 -10.37
C ASP A 181 -25.91 10.73 -10.82
N GLU A 182 -25.69 9.55 -10.17
CA GLU A 182 -26.36 8.27 -10.47
C GLU A 182 -26.05 7.66 -11.85
N LYS A 183 -25.27 8.34 -12.69
CA LYS A 183 -24.82 7.81 -13.98
C LYS A 183 -23.53 7.04 -13.81
N LYS A 184 -23.53 5.82 -14.35
CA LYS A 184 -22.33 4.97 -14.36
C LYS A 184 -21.68 5.00 -15.72
N GLU A 185 -20.42 5.30 -15.77
CA GLU A 185 -19.59 5.29 -16.96
C GLU A 185 -18.35 4.41 -16.75
N THR A 186 -17.97 3.68 -17.78
CA THR A 186 -16.74 2.88 -17.74
C THR A 186 -15.70 3.51 -18.64
N LEU A 187 -14.64 4.01 -18.04
CA LEU A 187 -13.50 4.58 -18.73
C LEU A 187 -12.45 3.49 -18.97
N ARG A 188 -11.99 3.40 -20.23
CA ARG A 188 -10.85 2.56 -20.61
C ARG A 188 -9.73 3.45 -21.13
N PRO A 189 -8.88 3.93 -20.25
CA PRO A 189 -7.84 4.86 -20.65
C PRO A 189 -6.85 4.21 -21.61
N ASN A 190 -6.36 4.98 -22.57
CA ASN A 190 -5.29 4.60 -23.46
C ASN A 190 -4.00 4.35 -22.67
N LYS A 191 -3.01 3.67 -23.27
CA LYS A 191 -1.75 3.32 -22.57
C LYS A 191 -1.03 4.52 -21.95
N LEU A 192 -1.19 5.72 -22.51
CA LEU A 192 -0.57 6.96 -22.01
C LEU A 192 -1.31 7.57 -20.83
N ASP A 193 -2.62 7.26 -20.69
CA ASP A 193 -3.51 7.85 -19.70
C ASP A 193 -3.89 6.88 -18.57
N ARG A 194 -3.23 5.72 -18.50
CA ARG A 194 -3.51 4.72 -17.46
C ARG A 194 -3.11 5.24 -16.08
N LEU A 195 -3.91 4.87 -15.10
CA LEU A 195 -3.59 5.10 -13.71
C LEU A 195 -2.53 4.06 -13.26
N TYR A 196 -1.29 4.49 -13.19
CA TYR A 196 -0.21 3.73 -12.60
C TYR A 196 -0.09 4.07 -11.12
N MET A 197 -0.48 3.13 -10.28
CA MET A 197 -0.31 3.30 -8.84
C MET A 197 1.03 2.72 -8.42
N ARG A 198 1.89 3.57 -7.88
CA ARG A 198 3.12 3.18 -7.19
C ARG A 198 3.11 3.82 -5.83
N ARG A 199 3.29 3.00 -4.81
CA ARG A 199 3.29 3.46 -3.43
C ARG A 199 4.48 2.88 -2.68
N LEU A 200 5.09 3.71 -1.87
CA LEU A 200 6.12 3.33 -0.91
C LEU A 200 5.57 3.59 0.49
N ASP A 201 5.54 2.55 1.32
CA ASP A 201 5.15 2.60 2.71
C ASP A 201 6.39 2.49 3.61
N PHE A 202 6.42 3.26 4.68
CA PHE A 202 7.48 3.28 5.69
C PHE A 202 6.92 2.97 7.06
#